data_3d5b8a8a12946172a6b56d25e64fbaf3
#
_entry.id   3d5b8a8a12946172a6b56d25e64fbaf3
#
_cell.length_a   1.000
_cell.length_b   1.000
_cell.length_c   1.000
_cell.angle_alpha   90.00
_cell.angle_beta   90.00
_cell.angle_gamma   90.00
#
_symmetry.space_group_name_H-M   'P 1'
#
loop_
_entity.id
_entity.type
_entity.pdbx_description
1 polymer ?
#
loop_
_entity_poly.entity_id
_entity_poly.type
_entity_poly.pdbx_seq_one_letter_code
_entity_poly.pdbx_strand_id
1 'polypeptide(L)'
;MKKIMHYAKEIIFLIVTVTIMTNVMSLYKSQSLTHTPLNIRSIELIDGSVYKVKSNKPLLVHFWATWCPVCKLEASNIAFLSKHFEVLTIAVKSGDDAKVHHFLQEHNYNFKVFNDPNAALASKFHITGFPTTFIYNKEHKLAFSDVGYSSTLTLYLKMLWAGR
;
A
#
# COMPACT_ATOMS: atom_id res chain seq x y z
N MET A 1 4.10 -4.93 -43.24
CA MET A 1 4.44 -5.82 -42.13
C MET A 1 5.73 -5.43 -41.42
N LYS A 2 6.87 -5.19 -42.08
CA LYS A 2 8.16 -4.84 -41.43
C LYS A 2 8.11 -3.58 -40.55
N LYS A 3 7.41 -2.51 -40.98
CA LYS A 3 7.28 -1.24 -40.16
C LYS A 3 6.47 -1.44 -38.89
N ILE A 4 5.37 -2.22 -38.91
CA ILE A 4 4.54 -2.51 -37.72
C ILE A 4 5.35 -3.30 -36.69
N MET A 5 6.14 -4.26 -37.15
CA MET A 5 7.01 -5.08 -36.30
C MET A 5 8.15 -4.26 -35.67
N HIS A 6 8.64 -3.23 -36.36
CA HIS A 6 9.62 -2.30 -35.82
C HIS A 6 9.02 -1.44 -34.70
N TYR A 7 7.86 -0.81 -34.92
CA TYR A 7 7.16 -0.03 -33.89
C TYR A 7 6.76 -0.89 -32.69
N ALA A 8 6.34 -2.13 -32.90
CA ALA A 8 6.04 -3.05 -31.79
C ALA A 8 7.27 -3.33 -30.92
N LYS A 9 8.45 -3.51 -31.52
CA LYS A 9 9.70 -3.69 -30.76
C LYS A 9 10.07 -2.44 -29.95
N GLU A 10 9.94 -1.24 -30.54
CA GLU A 10 10.22 0.03 -29.84
C GLU A 10 9.27 0.25 -28.66
N ILE A 11 7.97 -0.05 -28.84
CA ILE A 11 6.97 0.05 -27.77
C ILE A 11 7.26 -0.95 -26.65
N ILE A 12 7.61 -2.20 -26.98
CA ILE A 12 7.98 -3.21 -25.99
C ILE A 12 9.24 -2.77 -25.23
N PHE A 13 10.26 -2.29 -25.95
CA PHE A 13 11.49 -1.78 -25.33
C PHE A 13 11.20 -0.62 -24.38
N LEU A 14 10.36 0.34 -24.80
CA LEU A 14 9.94 1.46 -23.96
C LEU A 14 9.23 0.97 -22.68
N ILE A 15 8.26 0.05 -22.83
CA ILE A 15 7.53 -0.51 -21.68
C ILE A 15 8.48 -1.22 -20.71
N VAL A 16 9.40 -2.03 -21.21
CA VAL A 16 10.39 -2.74 -20.39
C VAL A 16 11.30 -1.75 -19.68
N THR A 17 11.78 -0.72 -20.38
CA THR A 17 12.66 0.30 -19.78
C THR A 17 11.93 1.08 -18.68
N VAL A 18 10.70 1.53 -18.93
CA VAL A 18 9.89 2.23 -17.93
C VAL A 18 9.60 1.33 -16.73
N THR A 19 9.28 0.06 -16.97
CA THR A 19 9.05 -0.91 -15.90
C THR A 19 10.29 -1.13 -15.05
N ILE A 20 11.47 -1.26 -15.66
CA ILE A 20 12.74 -1.40 -14.94
C ILE A 20 13.03 -0.14 -14.13
N MET A 21 12.92 1.05 -14.73
CA MET A 21 13.16 2.32 -14.04
C MET A 21 12.23 2.52 -12.84
N THR A 22 10.93 2.23 -12.99
CA THR A 22 9.97 2.35 -11.88
C THR A 22 10.28 1.38 -10.74
N ASN A 23 10.68 0.14 -11.05
CA ASN A 23 11.08 -0.84 -10.03
C ASN A 23 12.40 -0.44 -9.33
N VAL A 24 13.41 0.03 -10.07
CA VAL A 24 14.66 0.52 -9.47
C VAL A 24 14.41 1.73 -8.57
N MET A 25 13.56 2.67 -9.00
CA MET A 25 13.19 3.83 -8.19
C MET A 25 12.42 3.40 -6.93
N SER A 26 11.53 2.42 -7.03
CA SER A 26 10.81 1.84 -5.88
C SER A 26 11.78 1.20 -4.89
N LEU A 27 12.74 0.40 -5.37
CA LEU A 27 13.79 -0.21 -4.54
C LEU A 27 14.67 0.85 -3.86
N TYR A 28 15.08 1.88 -4.58
CA TYR A 28 15.88 2.97 -4.00
C TYR A 28 15.11 3.72 -2.90
N LYS A 29 13.85 4.05 -3.14
CA LYS A 29 13.00 4.70 -2.14
C LYS A 29 12.68 3.79 -0.96
N SER A 30 12.55 2.48 -1.17
CA SER A 30 12.28 1.53 -0.08
C SER A 30 13.47 1.36 0.87
N GLN A 31 14.72 1.58 0.41
CA GLN A 31 15.90 1.54 1.27
C GLN A 31 15.94 2.66 2.33
N SER A 32 15.28 3.79 2.06
CA SER A 32 15.15 4.89 3.02
C SER A 32 14.03 4.68 4.04
N LEU A 33 13.14 3.71 3.79
CA LEU A 33 12.08 3.36 4.73
C LEU A 33 12.66 2.59 5.89
N THR A 34 12.29 2.98 7.10
CA THR A 34 12.83 2.38 8.32
C THR A 34 12.50 0.89 8.37
N HIS A 35 13.48 0.07 8.69
CA HIS A 35 13.29 -1.33 9.09
C HIS A 35 12.62 -1.44 10.47
N THR A 36 11.73 -0.52 10.79
CA THR A 36 11.09 -0.43 12.10
C THR A 36 10.17 -1.62 12.29
N PRO A 37 10.34 -2.39 13.36
CA PRO A 37 9.37 -3.43 13.70
C PRO A 37 8.01 -2.78 13.89
N LEU A 38 6.94 -3.52 13.58
CA LEU A 38 5.57 -3.05 13.70
C LEU A 38 5.27 -2.69 15.17
N ASN A 39 5.33 -1.41 15.53
CA ASN A 39 5.01 -0.94 16.88
C ASN A 39 3.51 -0.66 17.10
N ILE A 40 2.67 -1.11 16.17
CA ILE A 40 1.21 -1.01 16.28
C ILE A 40 0.69 -2.29 16.92
N ARG A 41 0.32 -2.25 18.21
CA ARG A 41 -0.35 -3.38 18.89
C ARG A 41 -1.87 -3.29 18.76
N SER A 42 -2.40 -2.10 18.93
CA SER A 42 -3.81 -1.79 18.75
C SER A 42 -3.98 -0.36 18.28
N ILE A 43 -5.01 -0.11 17.49
CA ILE A 43 -5.31 1.22 16.95
C ILE A 43 -6.83 1.36 16.78
N GLU A 44 -7.38 2.54 17.10
CA GLU A 44 -8.78 2.85 16.90
C GLU A 44 -9.02 3.24 15.45
N LEU A 45 -10.00 2.61 14.82
CA LEU A 45 -10.37 2.85 13.42
C LEU A 45 -11.42 3.97 13.33
N ILE A 46 -11.61 4.51 12.12
CA ILE A 46 -12.60 5.59 11.86
C ILE A 46 -14.06 5.19 12.14
N ASP A 47 -14.35 3.90 12.25
CA ASP A 47 -15.67 3.36 12.63
C ASP A 47 -15.84 3.20 14.15
N GLY A 48 -14.87 3.65 14.94
CA GLY A 48 -14.84 3.53 16.39
C GLY A 48 -14.43 2.14 16.91
N SER A 49 -14.19 1.17 16.03
CA SER A 49 -13.71 -0.14 16.43
C SER A 49 -12.21 -0.14 16.76
N VAL A 50 -11.78 -1.01 17.65
CA VAL A 50 -10.36 -1.18 17.98
C VAL A 50 -9.79 -2.34 17.18
N TYR A 51 -8.91 -2.02 16.24
CA TYR A 51 -8.13 -3.02 15.53
C TYR A 51 -6.96 -3.48 16.39
N LYS A 52 -6.86 -4.80 16.60
CA LYS A 52 -5.71 -5.44 17.27
C LYS A 52 -4.94 -6.24 16.23
N VAL A 53 -3.63 -6.03 16.17
CA VAL A 53 -2.75 -6.80 15.28
C VAL A 53 -2.77 -8.26 15.71
N LYS A 54 -3.13 -9.15 14.78
CA LYS A 54 -3.24 -10.59 15.04
C LYS A 54 -1.86 -11.22 15.02
N SER A 55 -1.51 -11.90 16.10
CA SER A 55 -0.31 -12.74 16.15
C SER A 55 -0.39 -13.89 15.13
N ASN A 56 0.76 -14.29 14.63
CA ASN A 56 0.91 -15.44 13.72
C ASN A 56 0.17 -15.31 12.36
N LYS A 57 -0.07 -14.07 11.91
CA LYS A 57 -0.59 -13.75 10.57
C LYS A 57 0.22 -12.64 9.92
N PRO A 58 0.48 -12.73 8.60
CA PRO A 58 1.10 -11.62 7.89
C PRO A 58 0.14 -10.43 7.87
N LEU A 59 0.69 -9.22 7.93
CA LEU A 59 -0.06 -7.98 7.93
C LEU A 59 0.42 -7.06 6.82
N LEU A 60 -0.50 -6.55 6.01
CA LEU A 60 -0.26 -5.48 5.08
C LEU A 60 -0.67 -4.15 5.73
N VAL A 61 0.25 -3.19 5.80
CA VAL A 61 0.01 -1.82 6.26
C VAL A 61 0.17 -0.88 5.07
N HIS A 62 -0.91 -0.17 4.71
CA HIS A 62 -0.97 0.65 3.51
C HIS A 62 -1.23 2.12 3.85
N PHE A 63 -0.27 2.99 3.54
CA PHE A 63 -0.38 4.43 3.71
C PHE A 63 -0.87 5.08 2.40
N TRP A 64 -1.95 5.84 2.48
CA TRP A 64 -2.62 6.46 1.35
C TRP A 64 -3.24 7.80 1.69
N ALA A 65 -3.78 8.51 0.70
CA ALA A 65 -4.52 9.74 0.92
C ALA A 65 -5.69 9.88 -0.07
N THR A 66 -6.77 10.52 0.35
CA THR A 66 -7.96 10.76 -0.48
C THR A 66 -7.67 11.66 -1.69
N TRP A 67 -6.70 12.54 -1.58
CA TRP A 67 -6.26 13.47 -2.63
C TRP A 67 -5.20 12.87 -3.58
N CYS A 68 -4.70 11.66 -3.33
CA CYS A 68 -3.64 11.04 -4.11
C CYS A 68 -4.21 10.25 -5.32
N PRO A 69 -3.96 10.65 -6.57
CA PRO A 69 -4.52 9.97 -7.74
C PRO A 69 -4.06 8.51 -7.87
N VAL A 70 -2.78 8.24 -7.58
CA VAL A 70 -2.21 6.89 -7.66
C VAL A 70 -2.83 5.97 -6.59
N CYS A 71 -3.14 6.52 -5.40
CA CYS A 71 -3.81 5.78 -4.34
C CYS A 71 -5.23 5.37 -4.74
N LYS A 72 -5.96 6.23 -5.45
CA LYS A 72 -7.29 5.90 -5.98
C LYS A 72 -7.24 4.75 -6.99
N LEU A 73 -6.22 4.70 -7.84
CA LEU A 73 -6.01 3.60 -8.78
C LEU A 73 -5.70 2.28 -8.07
N GLU A 74 -5.00 2.32 -6.95
CA GLU A 74 -4.62 1.13 -6.18
C GLU A 74 -5.70 0.66 -5.20
N ALA A 75 -6.64 1.52 -4.83
CA ALA A 75 -7.62 1.24 -3.80
C ALA A 75 -8.45 -0.03 -4.03
N SER A 76 -8.79 -0.35 -5.30
CA SER A 76 -9.47 -1.60 -5.65
C SER A 76 -8.60 -2.84 -5.37
N ASN A 77 -7.27 -2.75 -5.55
CA ASN A 77 -6.32 -3.81 -5.24
C ASN A 77 -6.30 -4.06 -3.73
N ILE A 78 -6.25 -2.99 -2.94
CA ILE A 78 -6.28 -3.05 -1.47
C ILE A 78 -7.62 -3.61 -0.97
N ALA A 79 -8.73 -3.18 -1.56
CA ALA A 79 -10.06 -3.71 -1.24
C ALA A 79 -10.18 -5.22 -1.54
N PHE A 80 -9.59 -5.70 -2.63
CA PHE A 80 -9.51 -7.13 -2.92
C PHE A 80 -8.67 -7.87 -1.87
N LEU A 81 -7.48 -7.35 -1.56
CA LEU A 81 -6.57 -7.97 -0.59
C LEU A 81 -7.17 -8.03 0.82
N SER A 82 -7.92 -7.01 1.24
CA SER A 82 -8.57 -6.96 2.56
C SER A 82 -9.58 -8.07 2.79
N LYS A 83 -10.11 -8.69 1.73
CA LYS A 83 -11.02 -9.85 1.80
C LYS A 83 -10.26 -11.17 2.04
N HIS A 84 -8.97 -11.22 1.76
CA HIS A 84 -8.18 -12.45 1.78
C HIS A 84 -7.10 -12.45 2.87
N PHE A 85 -6.64 -11.27 3.28
CA PHE A 85 -5.54 -11.09 4.22
C PHE A 85 -5.86 -10.05 5.30
N GLU A 86 -5.02 -10.01 6.34
CA GLU A 86 -5.07 -8.91 7.30
C GLU A 86 -4.46 -7.67 6.65
N VAL A 87 -5.30 -6.65 6.50
CA VAL A 87 -4.93 -5.36 5.91
C VAL A 87 -5.36 -4.25 6.85
N LEU A 88 -4.43 -3.37 7.18
CA LEU A 88 -4.66 -2.11 7.89
C LEU A 88 -4.27 -0.97 6.96
N THR A 89 -5.17 -0.04 6.74
CA THR A 89 -4.87 1.14 5.93
C THR A 89 -4.82 2.39 6.79
N ILE A 90 -3.98 3.35 6.39
CA ILE A 90 -3.74 4.59 7.11
C ILE A 90 -3.98 5.74 6.14
N ALA A 91 -5.05 6.49 6.37
CA ALA A 91 -5.40 7.68 5.59
C ALA A 91 -4.64 8.88 6.14
N VAL A 92 -3.68 9.41 5.36
CA VAL A 92 -2.78 10.48 5.81
C VAL A 92 -3.22 11.82 5.24
N LYS A 93 -3.35 12.84 6.11
CA LYS A 93 -3.77 14.21 5.73
C LYS A 93 -5.01 14.21 4.82
N SER A 94 -5.96 13.33 5.10
CA SER A 94 -7.18 13.13 4.29
C SER A 94 -8.41 13.83 4.87
N GLY A 95 -8.23 14.70 5.85
CA GLY A 95 -9.28 15.39 6.59
C GLY A 95 -9.65 14.65 7.88
N ASP A 96 -10.84 14.93 8.36
CA ASP A 96 -11.44 14.26 9.52
C ASP A 96 -12.00 12.87 9.16
N ASP A 97 -12.40 12.10 10.17
CA ASP A 97 -12.94 10.74 9.99
C ASP A 97 -14.20 10.74 9.12
N ALA A 98 -15.03 11.77 9.22
CA ALA A 98 -16.24 11.89 8.41
C ALA A 98 -15.93 12.02 6.91
N LYS A 99 -14.90 12.80 6.55
CA LYS A 99 -14.43 12.93 5.15
C LYS A 99 -13.86 11.63 4.62
N VAL A 100 -13.05 10.93 5.42
CA VAL A 100 -12.47 9.65 5.02
C VAL A 100 -13.59 8.61 4.86
N HIS A 101 -14.55 8.57 5.77
CA HIS A 101 -15.71 7.67 5.70
C HIS A 101 -16.57 7.95 4.46
N HIS A 102 -16.85 9.22 4.16
CA HIS A 102 -17.58 9.63 2.95
C HIS A 102 -16.85 9.15 1.68
N PHE A 103 -15.53 9.35 1.61
CA PHE A 103 -14.72 8.87 0.48
C PHE A 103 -14.84 7.35 0.29
N LEU A 104 -14.79 6.56 1.37
CA LEU A 104 -14.95 5.11 1.29
C LEU A 104 -16.35 4.71 0.78
N GLN A 105 -17.40 5.37 1.26
CA GLN A 105 -18.77 5.12 0.82
C GLN A 105 -18.97 5.48 -0.66
N GLU A 106 -18.52 6.65 -1.09
CA GLU A 106 -18.63 7.13 -2.47
C GLU A 106 -17.99 6.16 -3.48
N HIS A 107 -16.87 5.52 -3.08
CA HIS A 107 -16.13 4.60 -3.94
C HIS A 107 -16.44 3.12 -3.65
N ASN A 108 -17.37 2.84 -2.74
CA ASN A 108 -17.76 1.49 -2.31
C ASN A 108 -16.57 0.64 -1.82
N TYR A 109 -15.65 1.25 -1.07
CA TYR A 109 -14.52 0.57 -0.45
C TYR A 109 -14.86 0.15 0.98
N ASN A 110 -14.52 -1.09 1.32
CA ASN A 110 -14.75 -1.68 2.64
C ASN A 110 -13.44 -2.32 3.15
N PHE A 111 -12.53 -1.50 3.62
CA PHE A 111 -11.30 -1.93 4.30
C PHE A 111 -11.09 -1.11 5.59
N LYS A 112 -10.33 -1.66 6.52
CA LYS A 112 -10.06 -1.04 7.82
C LYS A 112 -9.19 0.21 7.65
N VAL A 113 -9.63 1.34 8.19
CA VAL A 113 -8.90 2.61 8.09
C VAL A 113 -8.65 3.21 9.47
N PHE A 114 -7.40 3.56 9.71
CA PHE A 114 -6.99 4.52 10.73
C PHE A 114 -6.77 5.88 10.05
N ASN A 115 -7.29 6.95 10.62
CA ASN A 115 -7.05 8.30 10.12
C ASN A 115 -5.86 8.94 10.81
N ASP A 116 -4.92 9.45 10.03
CA ASP A 116 -3.70 10.15 10.49
C ASP A 116 -3.69 11.60 9.93
N PRO A 117 -4.60 12.46 10.42
CA PRO A 117 -4.81 13.78 9.85
C PRO A 117 -3.58 14.68 9.97
N ASN A 118 -2.76 14.47 10.98
CA ASN A 118 -1.55 15.24 11.25
C ASN A 118 -0.27 14.57 10.74
N ALA A 119 -0.38 13.42 10.06
CA ALA A 119 0.75 12.61 9.59
C ALA A 119 1.71 12.17 10.73
N ALA A 120 1.21 12.01 11.94
CA ALA A 120 2.03 11.61 13.09
C ALA A 120 2.56 10.19 12.94
N LEU A 121 1.69 9.26 12.49
CA LEU A 121 2.08 7.88 12.23
C LEU A 121 2.93 7.78 10.96
N ALA A 122 2.54 8.48 9.88
CA ALA A 122 3.31 8.53 8.64
C ALA A 122 4.75 9.02 8.88
N SER A 123 4.93 10.04 9.73
CA SER A 123 6.26 10.54 10.11
C SER A 123 7.09 9.50 10.85
N LYS A 124 6.49 8.71 11.75
CA LYS A 124 7.18 7.62 12.46
C LYS A 124 7.64 6.51 11.51
N PHE A 125 6.91 6.29 10.43
CA PHE A 125 7.26 5.33 9.37
C PHE A 125 8.13 5.93 8.27
N HIS A 126 8.56 7.19 8.40
CA HIS A 126 9.37 7.92 7.41
C HIS A 126 8.75 7.90 6.00
N ILE A 127 7.41 8.05 5.93
CA ILE A 127 6.70 8.06 4.66
C ILE A 127 7.06 9.32 3.88
N THR A 128 7.63 9.15 2.69
CA THR A 128 8.05 10.24 1.80
C THR A 128 7.19 10.35 0.53
N GLY A 129 6.29 9.39 0.31
CA GLY A 129 5.42 9.37 -0.88
C GLY A 129 4.21 8.47 -0.70
N PHE A 130 3.21 8.65 -1.54
CA PHE A 130 1.99 7.85 -1.53
C PHE A 130 1.71 7.24 -2.90
N PRO A 131 1.14 6.03 -2.91
CA PRO A 131 0.96 5.13 -1.78
C PRO A 131 2.28 4.53 -1.30
N THR A 132 2.33 4.08 -0.04
CA THR A 132 3.42 3.27 0.50
C THR A 132 2.83 2.06 1.21
N THR A 133 3.35 0.89 0.90
CA THR A 133 2.89 -0.39 1.43
C THR A 133 4.02 -1.10 2.15
N PHE A 134 3.76 -1.54 3.38
CA PHE A 134 4.62 -2.44 4.14
C PHE A 134 3.93 -3.78 4.30
N ILE A 135 4.67 -4.87 4.14
CA ILE A 135 4.20 -6.22 4.41
C ILE A 135 5.07 -6.83 5.49
N TYR A 136 4.43 -7.19 6.59
CA TYR A 136 5.04 -7.84 7.73
C TYR A 136 4.71 -9.33 7.72
N ASN A 137 5.69 -10.15 8.09
CA ASN A 137 5.51 -11.59 8.22
C ASN A 137 4.76 -11.96 9.53
N LYS A 138 4.62 -13.26 9.80
CA LYS A 138 3.93 -13.79 11.01
C LYS A 138 4.58 -13.34 12.33
N GLU A 139 5.89 -13.09 12.31
CA GLU A 139 6.68 -12.61 13.44
C GLU A 139 6.69 -11.08 13.53
N HIS A 140 5.89 -10.40 12.72
CA HIS A 140 5.82 -8.94 12.60
C HIS A 140 7.15 -8.27 12.23
N LYS A 141 8.02 -9.00 11.54
CA LYS A 141 9.21 -8.45 10.91
C LYS A 141 8.87 -7.97 9.50
N LEU A 142 9.44 -6.84 9.11
CA LEU A 142 9.24 -6.30 7.78
C LEU A 142 9.80 -7.28 6.72
N ALA A 143 8.92 -7.75 5.83
CA ALA A 143 9.28 -8.64 4.73
C ALA A 143 9.42 -7.86 3.41
N PHE A 144 8.52 -6.92 3.14
CA PHE A 144 8.54 -6.10 1.92
C PHE A 144 8.10 -4.66 2.21
N SER A 145 8.63 -3.73 1.44
CA SER A 145 8.18 -2.34 1.39
C SER A 145 8.15 -1.85 -0.05
N ASP A 146 7.05 -1.19 -0.44
CA ASP A 146 6.86 -0.63 -1.78
C ASP A 146 6.43 0.83 -1.68
N VAL A 147 6.96 1.68 -2.57
CA VAL A 147 6.52 3.08 -2.73
C VAL A 147 6.00 3.28 -4.13
N GLY A 148 4.78 3.77 -4.27
CA GLY A 148 4.07 3.91 -5.53
C GLY A 148 3.13 2.74 -5.80
N TYR A 149 2.55 2.71 -7.00
CA TYR A 149 1.55 1.72 -7.40
C TYR A 149 2.09 0.29 -7.39
N SER A 150 1.33 -0.61 -6.79
CA SER A 150 1.58 -2.05 -6.81
C SER A 150 0.34 -2.80 -7.32
N SER A 151 0.55 -3.76 -8.23
CA SER A 151 -0.55 -4.55 -8.76
C SER A 151 -1.09 -5.56 -7.73
N THR A 152 -2.36 -5.94 -7.87
CA THR A 152 -3.00 -6.97 -7.03
C THR A 152 -2.18 -8.25 -6.99
N LEU A 153 -1.69 -8.72 -8.15
CA LEU A 153 -0.90 -9.94 -8.24
C LEU A 153 0.40 -9.84 -7.44
N THR A 154 1.12 -8.72 -7.57
CA THR A 154 2.38 -8.49 -6.85
C THR A 154 2.16 -8.51 -5.34
N LEU A 155 1.17 -7.76 -4.85
CA LEU A 155 0.86 -7.70 -3.42
C LEU A 155 0.36 -9.06 -2.90
N TYR A 156 -0.47 -9.76 -3.67
CA TYR A 156 -0.98 -11.08 -3.31
C TYR A 156 0.15 -12.11 -3.13
N LEU A 157 1.08 -12.19 -4.08
CA LEU A 157 2.23 -13.08 -4.02
C LEU A 157 3.16 -12.75 -2.83
N LYS A 158 3.40 -11.45 -2.57
CA LYS A 158 4.17 -11.01 -1.40
C LYS A 158 3.49 -11.39 -0.09
N MET A 159 2.17 -11.25 0.01
CA MET A 159 1.41 -11.68 1.21
C MET A 159 1.46 -13.19 1.42
N LEU A 160 1.33 -13.99 0.36
CA LEU A 160 1.50 -15.45 0.45
C LEU A 160 2.92 -15.83 0.92
N TRP A 161 3.93 -15.14 0.42
CA TRP A 161 5.31 -15.39 0.81
C TRP A 161 5.56 -15.02 2.28
N ALA A 162 5.06 -13.87 2.73
CA ALA A 162 5.16 -13.41 4.13
C ALA A 162 4.37 -14.31 5.11
N GLY A 163 3.43 -15.08 4.61
CA GLY A 163 2.61 -16.02 5.38
C GLY A 163 3.18 -17.45 5.46
N ARG A 164 4.39 -17.70 4.97
CA ARG A 164 5.04 -19.05 5.03
C ARG A 164 5.70 -19.37 6.36
#